data_f12fd6f8e6bfd6524557c33dc29e5d98
#
_entry.id   f12fd6f8e6bfd6524557c33dc29e5d98
#
_cell.length_a   1.000
_cell.length_b   1.000
_cell.length_c   1.000
_cell.angle_alpha   90.00
_cell.angle_beta   90.00
_cell.angle_gamma   90.00
#
_symmetry.space_group_name_H-M   'P 1'
#
loop_
_entity.id
_entity.type
_entity.pdbx_description
1 polymer ?
#
loop_
_entity_poly.entity_id
_entity_poly.type
_entity_poly.pdbx_seq_one_letter_code
_entity_poly.pdbx_strand_id
1 'polypeptide(L)'
;MNAKAKGYVLGAIAAATYGMNPLFALPLYKAGMNPDSVLFFRYLFAIPVLGIMIKARGRNFKLKPNEIVPLILMGLLVSFSSLALFQSHNYMEAGIASTLLFVYPILVALIMAFVFKEKLTLQTIFCILLALGGIGLLYKSGDGTTLSLTGVL
;
A
#
# COMPACT_ATOMS: atom_id res chain seq x y z
N MET A 1 -13.78 -18.13 -18.67
CA MET A 1 -13.85 -17.43 -17.38
C MET A 1 -14.39 -16.03 -17.61
N ASN A 2 -15.49 -15.66 -16.96
CA ASN A 2 -16.12 -14.34 -17.12
C ASN A 2 -15.12 -13.23 -16.76
N ALA A 3 -15.14 -12.10 -17.48
CA ALA A 3 -14.21 -10.96 -17.26
C ALA A 3 -14.20 -10.48 -15.80
N LYS A 4 -15.37 -10.49 -15.15
CA LYS A 4 -15.50 -10.18 -13.72
C LYS A 4 -14.76 -11.18 -12.83
N ALA A 5 -14.92 -12.49 -13.07
CA ALA A 5 -14.24 -13.53 -12.29
C ALA A 5 -12.71 -13.44 -12.44
N LYS A 6 -12.23 -13.16 -13.65
CA LYS A 6 -10.79 -12.92 -13.91
C LYS A 6 -10.28 -11.71 -13.13
N GLY A 7 -11.07 -10.63 -13.07
CA GLY A 7 -10.73 -9.43 -12.28
C GLY A 7 -10.60 -9.73 -10.78
N TYR A 8 -11.55 -10.47 -10.21
CA TYR A 8 -11.50 -10.85 -8.79
C TYR A 8 -10.29 -11.74 -8.46
N VAL A 9 -10.00 -12.74 -9.30
CA VAL A 9 -8.83 -13.63 -9.11
C VAL A 9 -7.53 -12.82 -9.17
N LEU A 10 -7.38 -11.96 -10.18
CA LEU A 10 -6.18 -11.12 -10.30
C LEU A 10 -6.06 -10.13 -9.14
N GLY A 11 -7.16 -9.56 -8.67
CA GLY A 11 -7.19 -8.70 -7.48
C GLY A 11 -6.79 -9.44 -6.21
N ALA A 12 -7.29 -10.66 -6.02
CA ALA A 12 -6.93 -11.49 -4.87
C ALA A 12 -5.44 -11.87 -4.88
N ILE A 13 -4.89 -12.25 -6.04
CA ILE A 13 -3.45 -12.53 -6.20
C ILE A 13 -2.62 -11.27 -5.91
N ALA A 14 -3.02 -10.12 -6.43
CA ALA A 14 -2.33 -8.85 -6.18
C ALA A 14 -2.34 -8.49 -4.69
N ALA A 15 -3.47 -8.64 -4.01
CA ALA A 15 -3.59 -8.39 -2.58
C ALA A 15 -2.73 -9.36 -1.75
N ALA A 16 -2.72 -10.64 -2.09
CA ALA A 16 -1.89 -11.65 -1.43
C ALA A 16 -0.40 -11.31 -1.58
N THR A 17 0.06 -11.02 -2.81
CA THR A 17 1.46 -10.65 -3.05
C THR A 17 1.85 -9.34 -2.35
N TYR A 18 0.95 -8.38 -2.26
CA TYR A 18 1.19 -7.16 -1.49
C TYR A 18 1.32 -7.44 0.02
N GLY A 19 0.44 -8.27 0.57
CA GLY A 19 0.47 -8.67 1.98
C GLY A 19 1.72 -9.47 2.37
N MET A 20 2.41 -10.10 1.41
CA MET A 20 3.68 -10.79 1.65
C MET A 20 4.90 -9.86 1.77
N ASN A 21 4.77 -8.56 1.52
CA ASN A 21 5.88 -7.60 1.60
C ASN A 21 6.67 -7.67 2.92
N PRO A 22 6.04 -7.68 4.11
CA PRO A 22 6.76 -7.76 5.36
C PRO A 22 7.57 -9.05 5.51
N LEU A 23 7.06 -10.18 4.98
CA LEU A 23 7.74 -11.47 5.06
C LEU A 23 9.11 -11.47 4.38
N PHE A 24 9.27 -10.70 3.31
CA PHE A 24 10.54 -10.55 2.59
C PHE A 24 11.40 -9.41 3.13
N ALA A 25 10.80 -8.34 3.66
CA ALA A 25 11.54 -7.20 4.17
C ALA A 25 12.15 -7.45 5.55
N LEU A 26 11.40 -8.09 6.47
CA LEU A 26 11.84 -8.31 7.85
C LEU A 26 13.14 -9.14 7.98
N PRO A 27 13.37 -10.22 7.22
CA PRO A 27 14.63 -10.95 7.26
C PRO A 27 15.82 -10.08 6.83
N LEU A 28 15.64 -9.18 5.87
CA LEU A 28 16.68 -8.26 5.41
C LEU A 28 17.04 -7.22 6.48
N TYR A 29 16.05 -6.74 7.23
CA TYR A 29 16.28 -5.85 8.37
C TYR A 29 17.05 -6.56 9.49
N LYS A 30 16.71 -7.83 9.76
CA LYS A 30 17.46 -8.66 10.74
C LYS A 30 18.91 -8.92 10.30
N ALA A 31 19.15 -8.93 8.99
CA ALA A 31 20.51 -9.04 8.42
C ALA A 31 21.28 -7.70 8.42
N GLY A 32 20.71 -6.62 8.99
CA GLY A 32 21.36 -5.31 9.13
C GLY A 32 21.16 -4.38 7.93
N MET A 33 20.28 -4.70 6.99
CA MET A 33 19.97 -3.79 5.88
C MET A 33 19.01 -2.67 6.35
N ASN A 34 19.32 -1.44 5.97
CA ASN A 34 18.44 -0.30 6.21
C ASN A 34 17.20 -0.35 5.31
N PRO A 35 16.03 0.12 5.79
CA PRO A 35 14.78 0.19 4.99
C PRO A 35 14.97 0.87 3.64
N ASP A 36 15.73 1.95 3.61
CA ASP A 36 16.00 2.74 2.40
C ASP A 36 16.74 1.92 1.33
N SER A 37 17.74 1.12 1.75
CA SER A 37 18.48 0.23 0.86
C SER A 37 17.60 -0.87 0.29
N VAL A 38 16.76 -1.50 1.14
CA VAL A 38 15.81 -2.52 0.70
C VAL A 38 14.85 -1.95 -0.33
N LEU A 39 14.31 -0.76 -0.08
CA LEU A 39 13.39 -0.08 -0.96
C LEU A 39 14.04 0.30 -2.30
N PHE A 40 15.28 0.83 -2.25
CA PHE A 40 16.04 1.17 -3.44
C PHE A 40 16.26 -0.02 -4.35
N PHE A 41 16.77 -1.14 -3.83
CA PHE A 41 16.99 -2.35 -4.63
C PHE A 41 15.69 -2.94 -5.16
N ARG A 42 14.60 -2.89 -4.38
CA ARG A 42 13.28 -3.34 -4.80
C ARG A 42 12.79 -2.58 -6.03
N TYR A 43 12.87 -1.25 -6.03
CA TYR A 43 12.48 -0.45 -7.18
C TYR A 43 13.45 -0.61 -8.36
N LEU A 44 14.74 -0.72 -8.08
CA LEU A 44 15.75 -0.94 -9.11
C LEU A 44 15.48 -2.23 -9.90
N PHE A 45 15.18 -3.32 -9.22
CA PHE A 45 14.83 -4.59 -9.88
C PHE A 45 13.44 -4.59 -10.51
N ALA A 46 12.50 -3.79 -10.02
CA ALA A 46 11.18 -3.67 -10.62
C ALA A 46 11.21 -3.00 -12.00
N ILE A 47 12.12 -2.05 -12.22
CA ILE A 47 12.22 -1.31 -13.49
C ILE A 47 12.43 -2.24 -14.70
N PRO A 48 13.45 -3.11 -14.76
CA PRO A 48 13.64 -4.01 -15.90
C PRO A 48 12.51 -5.01 -16.06
N VAL A 49 11.98 -5.54 -14.97
CA VAL A 49 10.83 -6.48 -15.01
C VAL A 49 9.60 -5.82 -15.63
N LEU A 50 9.25 -4.62 -15.17
CA LEU A 50 8.12 -3.87 -15.72
C LEU A 50 8.38 -3.47 -17.18
N GLY A 51 9.61 -3.08 -17.52
CA GLY A 51 10.00 -2.78 -18.90
C GLY A 51 9.79 -3.96 -19.84
N ILE A 52 10.24 -5.14 -19.44
CA ILE A 52 10.04 -6.39 -20.20
C ILE A 52 8.54 -6.70 -20.32
N MET A 53 7.77 -6.57 -19.24
CA MET A 53 6.33 -6.80 -19.26
C MET A 53 5.58 -5.88 -20.20
N ILE A 54 5.93 -4.58 -20.25
CA ILE A 54 5.32 -3.60 -21.15
C ILE A 54 5.62 -4.00 -22.60
N LYS A 55 6.87 -4.33 -22.89
CA LYS A 55 7.32 -4.75 -24.24
C LYS A 55 6.66 -6.06 -24.66
N ALA A 56 6.58 -7.06 -23.78
CA ALA A 56 5.95 -8.35 -24.05
C ALA A 56 4.45 -8.23 -24.33
N ARG A 57 3.78 -7.20 -23.78
CA ARG A 57 2.36 -6.90 -24.06
C ARG A 57 2.17 -6.05 -25.30
N GLY A 58 3.20 -5.79 -26.10
CA GLY A 58 3.12 -4.96 -27.31
C GLY A 58 2.76 -3.49 -27.03
N ARG A 59 2.99 -3.02 -25.80
CA ARG A 59 2.75 -1.63 -25.44
C ARG A 59 3.98 -0.78 -25.69
N ASN A 60 3.76 0.49 -26.07
CA ASN A 60 4.83 1.46 -26.31
C ASN A 60 5.10 2.31 -25.07
N PHE A 61 6.36 2.71 -24.88
CA PHE A 61 6.77 3.66 -23.83
C PHE A 61 6.50 5.13 -24.18
N LYS A 62 5.79 5.40 -25.29
CA LYS A 62 5.49 6.77 -25.72
C LYS A 62 4.47 7.37 -24.76
N LEU A 63 4.90 8.39 -24.02
CA LEU A 63 4.07 9.20 -23.13
C LEU A 63 3.68 10.49 -23.83
N LYS A 64 2.46 10.94 -23.62
CA LYS A 64 2.03 12.29 -24.04
C LYS A 64 2.65 13.31 -23.07
N PRO A 65 3.04 14.51 -23.54
CA PRO A 65 3.63 15.54 -22.66
C PRO A 65 2.76 15.86 -21.43
N ASN A 66 1.45 15.84 -21.59
CA ASN A 66 0.50 16.11 -20.50
C ASN A 66 0.41 15.00 -19.45
N GLU A 67 0.93 13.81 -19.74
CA GLU A 67 0.92 12.65 -18.82
C GLU A 67 2.19 12.59 -17.97
N ILE A 68 3.25 13.28 -18.36
CA ILE A 68 4.56 13.22 -17.70
C ILE A 68 4.47 13.81 -16.28
N VAL A 69 3.90 15.00 -16.12
CA VAL A 69 3.80 15.69 -14.83
C VAL A 69 2.96 14.89 -13.82
N PRO A 70 1.74 14.43 -14.15
CA PRO A 70 0.98 13.55 -13.26
C PRO A 70 1.72 12.27 -12.89
N LEU A 71 2.42 11.64 -13.83
CA LEU A 71 3.17 10.40 -13.57
C LEU A 71 4.35 10.63 -12.61
N ILE A 72 5.08 11.73 -12.78
CA ILE A 72 6.17 12.09 -11.87
C ILE A 72 5.61 12.34 -10.47
N LEU A 73 4.53 13.11 -10.36
CA LEU A 73 3.89 13.41 -9.08
C LEU A 73 3.40 12.14 -8.38
N MET A 74 2.72 11.27 -9.11
CA MET A 74 2.28 9.97 -8.57
C MET A 74 3.46 9.10 -8.15
N GLY A 75 4.53 9.06 -8.93
CA GLY A 75 5.75 8.32 -8.61
C GLY A 75 6.39 8.83 -7.31
N LEU A 76 6.50 10.14 -7.13
CA LEU A 76 7.02 10.75 -5.91
C LEU A 76 6.15 10.46 -4.69
N LEU A 77 4.83 10.58 -4.82
CA LEU A 77 3.89 10.31 -3.73
C LEU A 77 3.95 8.83 -3.31
N VAL A 78 3.98 7.90 -4.26
CA VAL A 78 4.09 6.46 -3.98
C VAL A 78 5.44 6.13 -3.35
N SER A 79 6.53 6.72 -3.82
CA SER A 79 7.87 6.51 -3.26
C SER A 79 7.95 7.01 -1.82
N PHE A 80 7.43 8.21 -1.55
CA PHE A 80 7.40 8.77 -0.21
C PHE A 80 6.54 7.94 0.75
N SER A 81 5.33 7.53 0.30
CA SER A 81 4.44 6.66 1.08
C SER A 81 5.09 5.30 1.38
N SER A 82 5.77 4.71 0.40
CA SER A 82 6.48 3.44 0.60
C SER A 82 7.63 3.58 1.58
N LEU A 83 8.38 4.68 1.49
CA LEU A 83 9.49 4.96 2.39
C LEU A 83 8.99 5.14 3.84
N ALA A 84 7.93 5.90 4.04
CA ALA A 84 7.29 6.07 5.34
C ALA A 84 6.82 4.72 5.94
N LEU A 85 6.16 3.87 5.13
CA LEU A 85 5.72 2.56 5.56
C LEU A 85 6.89 1.65 5.95
N PHE A 86 7.96 1.64 5.18
CA PHE A 86 9.14 0.80 5.47
C PHE A 86 9.90 1.31 6.69
N GLN A 87 9.98 2.62 6.89
CA GLN A 87 10.54 3.22 8.10
C GLN A 87 9.70 2.90 9.35
N SER A 88 8.38 2.86 9.24
CA SER A 88 7.51 2.54 10.38
C SER A 88 7.77 1.15 10.96
N HIS A 89 8.25 0.19 10.14
CA HIS A 89 8.63 -1.15 10.62
C HIS A 89 9.81 -1.16 11.59
N ASN A 90 10.58 -0.08 11.70
CA ASN A 90 11.64 0.06 12.71
C ASN A 90 11.10 0.49 14.08
N TYR A 91 9.90 1.10 14.12
CA TYR A 91 9.31 1.69 15.31
C TYR A 91 8.14 0.89 15.86
N MET A 92 7.54 0.03 15.01
CA MET A 92 6.41 -0.80 15.41
C MET A 92 6.42 -2.13 14.67
N GLU A 93 5.69 -3.10 15.20
CA GLU A 93 5.50 -4.39 14.52
C GLU A 93 4.86 -4.23 13.14
N ALA A 94 5.38 -4.98 12.16
CA ALA A 94 4.90 -4.92 10.79
C ALA A 94 3.40 -5.23 10.65
N GLY A 95 2.85 -6.05 11.53
CA GLY A 95 1.42 -6.33 11.60
C GLY A 95 0.60 -5.09 11.95
N ILE A 96 1.04 -4.33 12.95
CA ILE A 96 0.39 -3.09 13.38
C ILE A 96 0.51 -2.02 12.28
N ALA A 97 1.71 -1.81 11.75
CA ALA A 97 1.95 -0.86 10.66
C ALA A 97 1.07 -1.16 9.44
N SER A 98 0.98 -2.44 9.04
CA SER A 98 0.15 -2.87 7.92
C SER A 98 -1.35 -2.69 8.20
N THR A 99 -1.78 -2.89 9.45
CA THR A 99 -3.19 -2.70 9.82
C THR A 99 -3.57 -1.22 9.81
N LEU A 100 -2.69 -0.34 10.29
CA LEU A 100 -2.89 1.12 10.20
C LEU A 100 -3.00 1.61 8.75
N LEU A 101 -2.32 0.95 7.82
CA LEU A 101 -2.45 1.28 6.40
C LEU A 101 -3.89 1.12 5.91
N PHE A 102 -4.68 0.22 6.49
CA PHE A 102 -6.10 0.06 6.12
C PHE A 102 -7.00 1.22 6.54
N VAL A 103 -6.47 2.24 7.21
CA VAL A 103 -7.18 3.52 7.43
C VAL A 103 -7.32 4.32 6.11
N TYR A 104 -6.41 4.12 5.13
CA TYR A 104 -6.46 4.87 3.89
C TYR A 104 -7.78 4.75 3.11
N PRO A 105 -8.44 3.57 2.98
CA PRO A 105 -9.73 3.50 2.30
C PRO A 105 -10.82 4.34 2.98
N ILE A 106 -10.73 4.51 4.30
CA ILE A 106 -11.64 5.38 5.06
C ILE A 106 -11.42 6.84 4.66
N LEU A 107 -10.15 7.27 4.62
CA LEU A 107 -9.78 8.63 4.18
C LEU A 107 -10.22 8.88 2.73
N VAL A 108 -10.03 7.92 1.84
CA VAL A 108 -10.49 8.00 0.45
C VAL A 108 -12.01 8.16 0.40
N ALA A 109 -12.77 7.34 1.13
CA ALA A 109 -14.23 7.42 1.16
C ALA A 109 -14.71 8.79 1.68
N LEU A 110 -14.05 9.33 2.71
CA LEU A 110 -14.36 10.67 3.24
C LEU A 110 -14.04 11.76 2.20
N ILE A 111 -12.90 11.72 1.56
CA ILE A 111 -12.51 12.69 0.52
C ILE A 111 -13.52 12.64 -0.65
N MET A 112 -13.89 11.43 -1.11
CA MET A 112 -14.87 11.26 -2.17
C MET A 112 -16.23 11.83 -1.78
N ALA A 113 -16.66 11.66 -0.53
CA ALA A 113 -17.92 12.20 -0.04
C ALA A 113 -17.88 13.75 0.07
N PHE A 114 -16.81 14.32 0.64
CA PHE A 114 -16.74 15.76 0.90
C PHE A 114 -16.34 16.58 -0.33
N VAL A 115 -15.34 16.12 -1.10
CA VAL A 115 -14.80 16.86 -2.23
C VAL A 115 -15.61 16.60 -3.49
N PHE A 116 -15.90 15.33 -3.78
CA PHE A 116 -16.62 14.94 -4.99
C PHE A 116 -18.13 14.79 -4.80
N LYS A 117 -18.61 15.03 -3.57
CA LYS A 117 -20.04 14.94 -3.20
C LYS A 117 -20.69 13.61 -3.55
N GLU A 118 -19.90 12.54 -3.55
CA GLU A 118 -20.41 11.19 -3.75
C GLU A 118 -21.22 10.74 -2.53
N LYS A 119 -22.35 10.07 -2.80
CA LYS A 119 -23.18 9.52 -1.72
C LYS A 119 -22.50 8.31 -1.11
N LEU A 120 -22.21 8.37 0.19
CA LEU A 120 -21.75 7.21 0.93
C LEU A 120 -22.87 6.17 0.94
N THR A 121 -22.60 5.00 0.41
CA THR A 121 -23.55 3.89 0.48
C THR A 121 -23.55 3.29 1.90
N LEU A 122 -24.69 2.74 2.31
CA LEU A 122 -24.80 2.08 3.61
C LEU A 122 -23.74 0.97 3.77
N GLN A 123 -23.43 0.28 2.67
CA GLN A 123 -22.41 -0.74 2.62
C GLN A 123 -21.01 -0.17 2.90
N THR A 124 -20.68 1.01 2.36
CA THR A 124 -19.41 1.70 2.63
C THR A 124 -19.29 2.08 4.11
N ILE A 125 -20.36 2.62 4.70
CA ILE A 125 -20.39 2.98 6.13
C ILE A 125 -20.17 1.74 7.00
N PHE A 126 -20.82 0.63 6.69
CA PHE A 126 -20.68 -0.62 7.43
C PHE A 126 -19.22 -1.16 7.35
N CYS A 127 -18.60 -1.12 6.16
CA CYS A 127 -17.19 -1.50 5.98
C CYS A 127 -16.24 -0.62 6.78
N ILE A 128 -16.50 0.70 6.84
CA ILE A 128 -15.71 1.65 7.63
C ILE A 128 -15.81 1.31 9.13
N LEU A 129 -17.01 1.06 9.63
CA LEU A 129 -17.23 0.69 11.04
C LEU A 129 -16.54 -0.62 11.40
N LEU A 130 -16.60 -1.62 10.52
CA LEU A 130 -15.90 -2.89 10.71
C LEU A 130 -14.37 -2.70 10.73
N ALA A 131 -13.83 -1.88 9.84
CA ALA A 131 -12.40 -1.59 9.79
C ALA A 131 -11.93 -0.87 11.06
N LEU A 132 -12.65 0.16 11.52
CA LEU A 132 -12.37 0.87 12.77
C LEU A 132 -12.47 -0.04 13.98
N GLY A 133 -13.49 -0.91 14.03
CA GLY A 133 -13.65 -1.92 15.08
C GLY A 133 -12.49 -2.89 15.14
N GLY A 134 -12.01 -3.38 13.98
CA GLY A 134 -10.83 -4.24 13.88
C GLY A 134 -9.55 -3.59 14.39
N ILE A 135 -9.31 -2.33 14.01
CA ILE A 135 -8.16 -1.55 14.49
C ILE A 135 -8.25 -1.32 16.01
N GLY A 136 -9.46 -1.01 16.52
CA GLY A 136 -9.70 -0.82 17.96
C GLY A 136 -9.44 -2.09 18.77
N LEU A 137 -9.84 -3.26 18.26
CA LEU A 137 -9.56 -4.55 18.89
C LEU A 137 -8.06 -4.87 18.93
N LEU A 138 -7.35 -4.56 17.85
CA LEU A 138 -5.90 -4.75 17.77
C LEU A 138 -5.16 -3.89 18.79
N TYR A 139 -5.60 -2.65 19.00
CA TYR A 139 -5.06 -1.76 20.02
C TYR A 139 -5.22 -2.33 21.45
N LYS A 140 -6.36 -2.94 21.75
CA LYS A 140 -6.66 -3.49 23.09
C LYS A 140 -5.99 -4.84 23.35
N SER A 141 -5.68 -5.63 22.30
CA SER A 141 -5.10 -6.96 22.42
C SER A 141 -3.57 -6.97 22.56
N GLY A 142 -2.91 -5.82 22.34
CA GLY A 142 -1.46 -5.68 22.40
C GLY A 142 -0.96 -5.46 23.82
N ASP A 143 -0.97 -6.49 24.66
CA ASP A 143 -0.19 -6.52 25.88
C ASP A 143 1.31 -6.46 25.53
N GLY A 144 1.88 -5.25 25.54
CA GLY A 144 3.31 -5.00 25.40
C GLY A 144 3.82 -4.35 24.12
N THR A 145 3.02 -4.24 23.05
CA THR A 145 3.40 -3.51 21.83
C THR A 145 2.87 -2.07 21.89
N THR A 146 3.74 -1.16 22.32
CA THR A 146 3.42 0.27 22.32
C THR A 146 3.28 0.78 20.90
N LEU A 147 2.12 1.33 20.56
CA LEU A 147 1.99 2.20 19.41
C LEU A 147 2.97 3.37 19.59
N SER A 148 4.10 3.30 18.89
CA SER A 148 5.04 4.41 18.90
C SER A 148 4.43 5.57 18.11
N LEU A 149 4.25 6.72 18.76
CA LEU A 149 3.75 7.94 18.10
C LEU A 149 4.62 8.32 16.90
N THR A 150 5.92 8.06 17.00
CA THR A 150 6.89 8.26 15.91
C THR A 150 6.74 7.30 14.75
N GLY A 151 6.10 6.16 14.93
CA GLY A 151 5.84 5.20 13.85
C GLY A 151 4.52 5.45 13.11
N VAL A 152 3.62 6.26 13.68
CA VAL A 152 2.31 6.61 13.10
C VAL A 152 2.38 7.91 12.30
N LEU A 153 3.30 8.82 12.62
CA LEU A 153 3.59 10.07 11.90
C LEU A 153 4.54 9.85 10.75
#